data_7ce28ad416821e6dc765c8a1c30306db
#
_entry.id   7ce28ad416821e6dc765c8a1c30306db
#
_cell.length_a   1.000
_cell.length_b   1.000
_cell.length_c   1.000
_cell.angle_alpha   90.00
_cell.angle_beta   90.00
_cell.angle_gamma   90.00
#
_symmetry.space_group_name_H-M   'P 1'
#
loop_
_entity.id
_entity.type
_entity.pdbx_description
1 polymer ?
#
loop_
_entity_poly.entity_id
_entity_poly.type
_entity_poly.pdbx_seq_one_letter_code
_entity_poly.pdbx_strand_id
1 'polypeptide(L)'
;MNEVIKTMLDHRTTRSFVKGKELPKEHLEQIIASSKQGPSWMNGQHYSIIVTTGETKQQIADLIRDKAPGNAAHIENSAAFLLYCLDYTNIKLAFDIEGGEFDISNQHEPILIGTLDVGIAMQNAALAAESLGYGIVYCGGVRGFGDKISELLNIPENALFLCGLSIGVKDEELSTEKVKPRLPDAANVGYNEFPKSNVEVLKEYRQTMVDFAEERETKTWTKKFADFYAQPSGIEKVTKELLEKNGFVSEKER
;
A
#
# COMPACT_ATOMS: atom_id res chain seq x y z
N MET A 1 19.27 -10.06 -18.88
CA MET A 1 18.71 -9.19 -17.79
C MET A 1 18.84 -9.99 -16.50
N ASN A 2 19.19 -9.33 -15.40
CA ASN A 2 19.26 -9.96 -14.09
C ASN A 2 17.85 -10.32 -13.61
N GLU A 3 17.68 -11.40 -12.85
CA GLU A 3 16.37 -11.92 -12.41
C GLU A 3 15.60 -10.91 -11.56
N VAL A 4 16.28 -10.13 -10.72
CA VAL A 4 15.63 -9.09 -9.89
C VAL A 4 15.00 -8.02 -10.78
N ILE A 5 15.76 -7.51 -11.76
CA ILE A 5 15.26 -6.51 -12.72
C ILE A 5 14.09 -7.09 -13.53
N LYS A 6 14.19 -8.34 -13.93
CA LYS A 6 13.12 -9.02 -14.66
C LYS A 6 11.84 -9.08 -13.82
N THR A 7 11.93 -9.52 -12.57
CA THR A 7 10.78 -9.55 -11.64
C THR A 7 10.14 -8.17 -11.49
N MET A 8 10.96 -7.11 -11.33
CA MET A 8 10.46 -5.73 -11.24
C MET A 8 9.71 -5.28 -12.50
N LEU A 9 10.23 -5.60 -13.68
CA LEU A 9 9.64 -5.19 -14.96
C LEU A 9 8.42 -6.02 -15.36
N ASP A 10 8.34 -7.27 -14.88
CA ASP A 10 7.21 -8.17 -15.10
C ASP A 10 6.06 -7.94 -14.09
N HIS A 11 6.22 -6.97 -13.18
CA HIS A 11 5.21 -6.69 -12.15
C HIS A 11 3.83 -6.43 -12.74
N ARG A 12 2.84 -7.15 -12.20
CA ARG A 12 1.43 -6.93 -12.44
C ARG A 12 0.60 -7.26 -11.21
N THR A 13 -0.38 -6.43 -10.92
CA THR A 13 -1.30 -6.68 -9.82
C THR A 13 -2.11 -7.96 -10.07
N THR A 14 -2.03 -8.93 -9.18
CA THR A 14 -2.85 -10.16 -9.23
C THR A 14 -4.09 -9.98 -8.37
N ARG A 15 -5.27 -10.16 -8.96
CA ARG A 15 -6.57 -10.00 -8.27
C ARG A 15 -7.29 -11.30 -8.01
N SER A 16 -6.84 -12.38 -8.65
CA SER A 16 -7.41 -13.71 -8.52
C SER A 16 -6.39 -14.65 -7.87
N PHE A 17 -6.75 -15.15 -6.70
CA PHE A 17 -5.94 -16.10 -5.95
C PHE A 17 -6.66 -17.42 -5.81
N VAL A 18 -5.91 -18.52 -5.77
CA VAL A 18 -6.45 -19.85 -5.47
C VAL A 18 -6.85 -19.90 -4.01
N LYS A 19 -8.16 -19.90 -3.75
CA LYS A 19 -8.72 -19.91 -2.39
C LYS A 19 -8.24 -21.13 -1.58
N GLY A 20 -7.92 -20.91 -0.31
CA GLY A 20 -7.51 -21.97 0.61
C GLY A 20 -6.07 -22.47 0.43
N LYS A 21 -5.30 -21.87 -0.47
CA LYS A 21 -3.86 -22.14 -0.56
C LYS A 21 -3.10 -21.29 0.45
N GLU A 22 -2.26 -21.92 1.22
CA GLU A 22 -1.38 -21.28 2.20
C GLU A 22 0.03 -21.07 1.61
N LEU A 23 0.76 -20.10 2.15
CA LEU A 23 2.19 -19.98 1.90
C LEU A 23 2.94 -20.93 2.86
N PRO A 24 4.00 -21.60 2.38
CA PRO A 24 4.96 -22.23 3.28
C PRO A 24 5.46 -21.20 4.31
N LYS A 25 5.57 -21.59 5.55
CA LYS A 25 6.04 -20.72 6.65
C LYS A 25 7.37 -20.04 6.31
N GLU A 26 8.30 -20.81 5.74
CA GLU A 26 9.61 -20.31 5.31
C GLU A 26 9.50 -19.17 4.27
N HIS A 27 8.59 -19.29 3.28
CA HIS A 27 8.39 -18.23 2.30
C HIS A 27 7.81 -16.96 2.92
N LEU A 28 6.85 -17.11 3.84
CA LEU A 28 6.31 -15.96 4.57
C LEU A 28 7.39 -15.27 5.41
N GLU A 29 8.22 -16.03 6.11
CA GLU A 29 9.35 -15.51 6.89
C GLU A 29 10.37 -14.79 6.00
N GLN A 30 10.70 -15.32 4.83
CA GLN A 30 11.58 -14.68 3.85
C GLN A 30 11.00 -13.35 3.34
N ILE A 31 9.70 -13.30 3.05
CA ILE A 31 9.00 -12.08 2.62
C ILE A 31 9.06 -11.02 3.71
N ILE A 32 8.79 -11.40 4.97
CA ILE A 32 8.84 -10.47 6.11
C ILE A 32 10.27 -9.99 6.35
N ALA A 33 11.26 -10.87 6.32
CA ALA A 33 12.66 -10.50 6.47
C ALA A 33 13.12 -9.54 5.37
N SER A 34 12.74 -9.80 4.12
CA SER A 34 13.02 -8.90 2.98
C SER A 34 12.36 -7.54 3.16
N SER A 35 11.12 -7.51 3.62
CA SER A 35 10.40 -6.27 3.96
C SER A 35 11.18 -5.43 4.96
N LYS A 36 11.62 -6.04 6.05
CA LYS A 36 12.36 -5.39 7.14
C LYS A 36 13.78 -4.95 6.75
N GLN A 37 14.35 -5.51 5.70
CA GLN A 37 15.69 -5.16 5.22
C GLN A 37 15.69 -3.87 4.37
N GLY A 38 14.54 -3.29 4.08
CA GLY A 38 14.45 -1.99 3.41
C GLY A 38 15.14 -0.88 4.21
N PRO A 39 15.86 0.06 3.55
CA PRO A 39 16.42 1.21 4.26
C PRO A 39 15.30 2.08 4.84
N SER A 40 15.59 2.76 5.95
CA SER A 40 14.69 3.71 6.59
C SER A 40 15.44 4.96 7.03
N TRP A 41 14.75 6.06 7.25
CA TRP A 41 15.35 7.31 7.73
C TRP A 41 16.11 7.08 9.05
N MET A 42 17.40 7.36 9.06
CA MET A 42 18.29 7.17 10.23
C MET A 42 18.19 5.75 10.87
N ASN A 43 17.79 4.75 10.10
CA ASN A 43 17.47 3.42 10.61
C ASN A 43 16.33 3.41 11.65
N GLY A 44 15.44 4.40 11.60
CA GLY A 44 14.34 4.58 12.56
C GLY A 44 13.22 3.56 12.41
N GLN A 45 13.07 2.96 11.22
CA GLN A 45 12.10 1.89 10.95
C GLN A 45 10.68 2.28 11.40
N HIS A 46 10.20 3.45 10.94
CA HIS A 46 8.93 4.06 11.35
C HIS A 46 7.71 3.31 10.81
N TYR A 47 7.72 1.98 10.94
CA TYR A 47 6.62 1.14 10.49
C TYR A 47 6.47 -0.11 11.36
N SER A 48 5.25 -0.63 11.40
CA SER A 48 4.95 -1.97 11.88
C SER A 48 4.22 -2.79 10.82
N ILE A 49 4.46 -4.11 10.83
CA ILE A 49 3.85 -5.07 9.92
C ILE A 49 2.99 -6.03 10.74
N ILE A 50 1.68 -6.01 10.48
CA ILE A 50 0.75 -6.97 11.07
C ILE A 50 0.47 -8.05 10.04
N VAL A 51 0.89 -9.27 10.32
CA VAL A 51 0.65 -10.42 9.43
C VAL A 51 -0.64 -11.10 9.84
N THR A 52 -1.59 -11.15 8.92
CA THR A 52 -2.87 -11.82 9.16
C THR A 52 -3.08 -12.99 8.21
N THR A 53 -3.52 -14.10 8.77
CA THR A 53 -3.91 -15.34 8.09
C THR A 53 -5.17 -15.89 8.75
N GLY A 54 -5.76 -16.96 8.21
CA GLY A 54 -6.87 -17.67 8.83
C GLY A 54 -8.04 -16.76 9.21
N GLU A 55 -8.49 -16.89 10.45
CA GLU A 55 -9.70 -16.21 10.97
C GLU A 55 -9.57 -14.69 11.01
N THR A 56 -8.46 -14.14 11.48
CA THR A 56 -8.25 -12.69 11.55
C THR A 56 -8.32 -12.04 10.16
N LYS A 57 -7.71 -12.68 9.17
CA LYS A 57 -7.79 -12.23 7.78
C LYS A 57 -9.24 -12.26 7.27
N GLN A 58 -10.00 -13.30 7.61
CA GLN A 58 -11.42 -13.42 7.25
C GLN A 58 -12.25 -12.31 7.92
N GLN A 59 -12.03 -12.03 9.20
CA GLN A 59 -12.71 -10.94 9.92
C GLN A 59 -12.49 -9.58 9.25
N ILE A 60 -11.27 -9.30 8.79
CA ILE A 60 -10.97 -8.06 8.03
C ILE A 60 -11.76 -8.04 6.71
N ALA A 61 -11.76 -9.14 5.96
CA ALA A 61 -12.52 -9.23 4.72
C ALA A 61 -14.01 -9.00 4.93
N ASP A 62 -14.59 -9.61 5.96
CA ASP A 62 -16.02 -9.47 6.28
C ASP A 62 -16.38 -8.04 6.72
N LEU A 63 -15.52 -7.41 7.51
CA LEU A 63 -15.70 -6.04 7.98
C LEU A 63 -15.84 -5.02 6.83
N ILE A 64 -15.18 -5.25 5.71
CA ILE A 64 -15.17 -4.31 4.58
C ILE A 64 -16.07 -4.72 3.41
N ARG A 65 -16.64 -5.93 3.45
CA ARG A 65 -17.30 -6.58 2.31
C ARG A 65 -18.40 -5.75 1.67
N ASP A 66 -19.28 -5.16 2.46
CA ASP A 66 -20.44 -4.41 1.96
C ASP A 66 -20.07 -3.16 1.18
N LYS A 67 -18.96 -2.50 1.53
CA LYS A 67 -18.54 -1.22 0.93
C LYS A 67 -17.35 -1.36 -0.01
N ALA A 68 -16.57 -2.42 0.12
CA ALA A 68 -15.37 -2.68 -0.68
C ALA A 68 -15.25 -4.15 -1.08
N PRO A 69 -16.27 -4.73 -1.78
CA PRO A 69 -16.33 -6.17 -2.07
C PRO A 69 -15.11 -6.68 -2.85
N GLY A 70 -14.54 -5.88 -3.76
CA GLY A 70 -13.32 -6.23 -4.49
C GLY A 70 -12.12 -6.40 -3.56
N ASN A 71 -11.88 -5.46 -2.63
CA ASN A 71 -10.82 -5.60 -1.64
C ASN A 71 -11.07 -6.76 -0.68
N ALA A 72 -12.32 -6.96 -0.26
CA ALA A 72 -12.69 -8.10 0.58
C ALA A 72 -12.35 -9.44 -0.09
N ALA A 73 -12.68 -9.60 -1.37
CA ALA A 73 -12.34 -10.79 -2.13
C ALA A 73 -10.82 -11.00 -2.26
N HIS A 74 -10.05 -9.93 -2.50
CA HIS A 74 -8.58 -10.02 -2.56
C HIS A 74 -7.98 -10.46 -1.22
N ILE A 75 -8.52 -9.98 -0.10
CA ILE A 75 -8.07 -10.37 1.24
C ILE A 75 -8.49 -11.81 1.55
N GLU A 76 -9.77 -12.14 1.39
CA GLU A 76 -10.30 -13.46 1.68
C GLU A 76 -9.57 -14.57 0.93
N ASN A 77 -9.36 -14.41 -0.37
CA ASN A 77 -8.77 -15.44 -1.22
C ASN A 77 -7.23 -15.49 -1.17
N SER A 78 -6.57 -14.45 -0.65
CA SER A 78 -5.11 -14.47 -0.47
C SER A 78 -4.69 -15.51 0.58
N ALA A 79 -3.44 -15.94 0.51
CA ALA A 79 -2.84 -16.82 1.52
C ALA A 79 -2.50 -16.04 2.81
N ALA A 80 -2.00 -14.80 2.64
CA ALA A 80 -1.72 -13.88 3.74
C ALA A 80 -2.11 -12.45 3.35
N PHE A 81 -2.50 -11.67 4.36
CA PHE A 81 -2.72 -10.24 4.22
C PHE A 81 -1.84 -9.50 5.24
N LEU A 82 -0.87 -8.75 4.74
CA LEU A 82 0.05 -7.95 5.52
C LEU A 82 -0.48 -6.52 5.60
N LEU A 83 -0.69 -6.02 6.82
CA LEU A 83 -1.07 -4.63 7.06
C LEU A 83 0.18 -3.86 7.45
N TYR A 84 0.42 -2.75 6.78
CA TYR A 84 1.52 -1.84 7.06
C TYR A 84 1.01 -0.59 7.75
N CYS A 85 1.57 -0.33 8.91
CA CYS A 85 1.26 0.85 9.72
C CYS A 85 2.45 1.82 9.68
N LEU A 86 2.17 3.11 9.53
CA LEU A 86 3.04 4.15 10.03
C LEU A 86 3.09 4.01 11.55
N ASP A 87 4.28 3.96 12.14
CA ASP A 87 4.41 3.61 13.55
C ASP A 87 5.57 4.37 14.21
N TYR A 88 5.23 5.17 15.19
CA TYR A 88 6.15 5.94 16.03
C TYR A 88 6.20 5.45 17.48
N THR A 89 5.58 4.32 17.81
CA THR A 89 5.54 3.80 19.18
C THR A 89 6.94 3.50 19.72
N ASN A 90 7.83 2.94 18.90
CA ASN A 90 9.22 2.68 19.29
C ASN A 90 10.02 3.98 19.48
N ILE A 91 9.73 5.02 18.70
CA ILE A 91 10.37 6.33 18.87
C ILE A 91 9.88 6.98 20.17
N LYS A 92 8.58 6.89 20.48
CA LYS A 92 8.05 7.33 21.77
C LYS A 92 8.75 6.64 22.95
N LEU A 93 8.93 5.32 22.88
CA LEU A 93 9.68 4.57 23.89
C LEU A 93 11.14 5.05 24.01
N ALA A 94 11.77 5.46 22.91
CA ALA A 94 13.11 6.04 22.96
C ALA A 94 13.12 7.37 23.72
N PHE A 95 12.09 8.23 23.54
CA PHE A 95 11.93 9.44 24.35
C PHE A 95 11.73 9.12 25.84
N ASP A 96 10.95 8.10 26.18
CA ASP A 96 10.76 7.67 27.56
C ASP A 96 12.09 7.22 28.21
N ILE A 97 12.96 6.53 27.46
CA ILE A 97 14.29 6.10 27.91
C ILE A 97 15.20 7.32 28.18
N GLU A 98 15.17 8.32 27.32
CA GLU A 98 16.02 9.53 27.44
C GLU A 98 15.41 10.62 28.32
N GLY A 99 14.20 10.41 28.87
CA GLY A 99 13.50 11.36 29.74
C GLY A 99 12.95 12.59 29.02
N GLY A 100 12.64 12.46 27.73
CA GLY A 100 12.02 13.50 26.91
C GLY A 100 10.50 13.38 26.80
N GLU A 101 9.84 14.41 26.28
CA GLU A 101 8.42 14.38 25.92
C GLU A 101 8.27 14.15 24.41
N PHE A 102 7.47 13.15 24.04
CA PHE A 102 7.19 12.82 22.63
C PHE A 102 5.92 13.53 22.17
N ASP A 103 6.06 14.47 21.25
CA ASP A 103 4.94 15.09 20.53
C ASP A 103 5.35 15.42 19.10
N ILE A 104 4.67 14.80 18.13
CA ILE A 104 4.86 15.03 16.69
C ILE A 104 3.63 15.68 16.03
N SER A 105 2.60 16.05 16.81
CA SER A 105 1.31 16.51 16.30
C SER A 105 1.37 17.82 15.50
N ASN A 106 2.42 18.61 15.69
CA ASN A 106 2.66 19.87 14.97
C ASN A 106 3.82 19.78 13.97
N GLN A 107 4.18 18.56 13.57
CA GLN A 107 5.29 18.30 12.65
C GLN A 107 4.79 17.53 11.42
N HIS A 108 5.11 18.00 10.22
CA HIS A 108 4.73 17.32 8.98
C HIS A 108 5.76 16.26 8.55
N GLU A 109 7.05 16.48 8.84
CA GLU A 109 8.13 15.55 8.45
C GLU A 109 7.94 14.11 8.94
N PRO A 110 7.48 13.82 10.18
CA PRO A 110 7.25 12.46 10.61
C PRO A 110 6.29 11.68 9.69
N ILE A 111 5.23 12.31 9.19
CA ILE A 111 4.27 11.66 8.28
C ILE A 111 4.96 11.33 6.95
N LEU A 112 5.76 12.25 6.40
CA LEU A 112 6.48 12.05 5.14
C LEU A 112 7.54 10.96 5.27
N ILE A 113 8.38 11.06 6.29
CA ILE A 113 9.45 10.09 6.59
C ILE A 113 8.87 8.69 6.77
N GLY A 114 7.93 8.54 7.68
CA GLY A 114 7.38 7.22 7.98
C GLY A 114 6.56 6.63 6.83
N THR A 115 5.87 7.46 6.04
CA THR A 115 5.17 6.98 4.83
C THR A 115 6.16 6.46 3.78
N LEU A 116 7.33 7.10 3.62
CA LEU A 116 8.40 6.60 2.76
C LEU A 116 8.97 5.27 3.26
N ASP A 117 9.25 5.16 4.56
CA ASP A 117 9.74 3.92 5.17
C ASP A 117 8.74 2.76 4.97
N VAL A 118 7.44 3.01 5.18
CA VAL A 118 6.38 2.04 4.88
C VAL A 118 6.39 1.64 3.41
N GLY A 119 6.47 2.60 2.48
CA GLY A 119 6.49 2.33 1.04
C GLY A 119 7.66 1.46 0.61
N ILE A 120 8.85 1.72 1.16
CA ILE A 120 10.07 0.93 0.90
C ILE A 120 9.90 -0.51 1.43
N ALA A 121 9.45 -0.66 2.67
CA ALA A 121 9.23 -1.97 3.29
C ALA A 121 8.17 -2.78 2.52
N MET A 122 7.07 -2.16 2.12
CA MET A 122 6.03 -2.80 1.32
C MET A 122 6.53 -3.26 -0.04
N GLN A 123 7.32 -2.42 -0.73
CA GLN A 123 7.85 -2.77 -2.05
C GLN A 123 8.83 -3.94 -1.97
N ASN A 124 9.67 -3.99 -0.93
CA ASN A 124 10.54 -5.14 -0.70
C ASN A 124 9.76 -6.44 -0.48
N ALA A 125 8.67 -6.41 0.31
CA ALA A 125 7.81 -7.57 0.49
C ALA A 125 7.15 -8.01 -0.82
N ALA A 126 6.65 -7.05 -1.61
CA ALA A 126 6.03 -7.34 -2.89
C ALA A 126 7.02 -8.00 -3.86
N LEU A 127 8.22 -7.46 -3.99
CA LEU A 127 9.27 -8.00 -4.84
C LEU A 127 9.70 -9.41 -4.39
N ALA A 128 9.87 -9.62 -3.08
CA ALA A 128 10.17 -10.93 -2.53
C ALA A 128 9.06 -11.96 -2.83
N ALA A 129 7.80 -11.59 -2.64
CA ALA A 129 6.66 -12.46 -2.95
C ALA A 129 6.60 -12.80 -4.45
N GLU A 130 6.77 -11.83 -5.34
CA GLU A 130 6.77 -12.05 -6.78
C GLU A 130 7.97 -12.89 -7.23
N SER A 131 9.15 -12.74 -6.62
CA SER A 131 10.33 -13.55 -6.91
C SER A 131 10.16 -15.02 -6.50
N LEU A 132 9.31 -15.29 -5.51
CA LEU A 132 8.91 -16.63 -5.08
C LEU A 132 7.73 -17.19 -5.90
N GLY A 133 7.26 -16.47 -6.93
CA GLY A 133 6.18 -16.89 -7.82
C GLY A 133 4.77 -16.54 -7.36
N TYR A 134 4.60 -15.84 -6.23
CA TYR A 134 3.29 -15.44 -5.75
C TYR A 134 2.73 -14.22 -6.49
N GLY A 135 1.41 -14.09 -6.48
CA GLY A 135 0.72 -12.88 -6.88
C GLY A 135 0.55 -11.94 -5.71
N ILE A 136 0.48 -10.63 -6.02
CA ILE A 136 0.27 -9.60 -5.01
C ILE A 136 -0.76 -8.56 -5.45
N VAL A 137 -1.45 -7.96 -4.49
CA VAL A 137 -2.25 -6.74 -4.70
C VAL A 137 -2.18 -5.82 -3.49
N TYR A 138 -1.90 -4.54 -3.75
CA TYR A 138 -1.99 -3.50 -2.75
C TYR A 138 -3.44 -3.09 -2.49
N CYS A 139 -3.86 -3.08 -1.24
CA CYS A 139 -5.23 -2.79 -0.81
C CYS A 139 -5.30 -1.45 -0.06
N GLY A 140 -4.94 -0.34 -0.73
CA GLY A 140 -4.95 1.00 -0.13
C GLY A 140 -6.34 1.51 0.25
N GLY A 141 -7.38 1.14 -0.50
CA GLY A 141 -8.77 1.51 -0.21
C GLY A 141 -9.31 1.00 1.14
N VAL A 142 -8.67 0.00 1.71
CA VAL A 142 -8.99 -0.57 3.03
C VAL A 142 -8.76 0.47 4.15
N ARG A 143 -7.93 1.50 3.92
CA ARG A 143 -7.73 2.62 4.87
C ARG A 143 -9.05 3.36 5.21
N GLY A 144 -10.05 3.35 4.33
CA GLY A 144 -11.37 3.88 4.63
C GLY A 144 -12.12 3.17 5.78
N PHE A 145 -11.57 2.09 6.32
CA PHE A 145 -12.09 1.33 7.46
C PHE A 145 -11.09 1.31 8.62
N GLY A 146 -10.17 2.26 8.62
CA GLY A 146 -9.01 2.28 9.52
C GLY A 146 -9.36 2.22 11.00
N ASP A 147 -10.42 2.90 11.45
CA ASP A 147 -10.89 2.88 12.84
C ASP A 147 -11.29 1.47 13.28
N LYS A 148 -12.10 0.78 12.46
CA LYS A 148 -12.56 -0.59 12.75
C LYS A 148 -11.42 -1.60 12.68
N ILE A 149 -10.48 -1.41 11.77
CA ILE A 149 -9.28 -2.24 11.66
C ILE A 149 -8.37 -2.00 12.87
N SER A 150 -8.21 -0.74 13.29
CA SER A 150 -7.43 -0.41 14.49
C SER A 150 -8.01 -1.03 15.74
N GLU A 151 -9.34 -1.02 15.90
CA GLU A 151 -10.03 -1.68 16.99
C GLU A 151 -9.84 -3.20 16.95
N LEU A 152 -10.07 -3.83 15.77
CA LEU A 152 -9.94 -5.28 15.60
C LEU A 152 -8.52 -5.78 15.89
N LEU A 153 -7.50 -5.03 15.49
CA LEU A 153 -6.10 -5.42 15.57
C LEU A 153 -5.35 -4.77 16.74
N ASN A 154 -6.03 -4.01 17.59
CA ASN A 154 -5.44 -3.27 18.70
C ASN A 154 -4.27 -2.38 18.28
N ILE A 155 -4.41 -1.64 17.16
CA ILE A 155 -3.40 -0.69 16.71
C ILE A 155 -3.38 0.48 17.70
N PRO A 156 -2.23 0.75 18.35
CA PRO A 156 -2.16 1.74 19.41
C PRO A 156 -2.14 3.18 18.88
N GLU A 157 -2.24 4.15 19.80
CA GLU A 157 -1.92 5.53 19.55
C GLU A 157 -0.47 5.68 19.05
N ASN A 158 -0.20 6.68 18.21
CA ASN A 158 1.06 6.90 17.48
C ASN A 158 1.37 5.84 16.40
N ALA A 159 0.40 4.98 16.08
CA ALA A 159 0.43 4.11 14.92
C ALA A 159 -0.81 4.29 14.04
N LEU A 160 -0.65 4.18 12.72
CA LEU A 160 -1.72 4.42 11.75
C LEU A 160 -1.64 3.38 10.62
N PHE A 161 -2.71 2.61 10.40
CA PHE A 161 -2.80 1.73 9.24
C PHE A 161 -2.77 2.53 7.93
N LEU A 162 -1.79 2.28 7.07
CA LEU A 162 -1.63 2.96 5.78
C LEU A 162 -2.12 2.14 4.59
N CYS A 163 -1.68 0.90 4.47
CA CYS A 163 -2.00 0.07 3.32
C CYS A 163 -1.85 -1.42 3.65
N GLY A 164 -2.65 -2.23 2.98
CA GLY A 164 -2.50 -3.68 3.04
C GLY A 164 -1.86 -4.26 1.78
N LEU A 165 -1.22 -5.42 1.91
CA LEU A 165 -0.67 -6.21 0.82
C LEU A 165 -1.23 -7.63 0.93
N SER A 166 -2.11 -8.02 0.00
CA SER A 166 -2.54 -9.41 -0.16
C SER A 166 -1.50 -10.17 -0.96
N ILE A 167 -1.13 -11.35 -0.48
CA ILE A 167 -0.17 -12.26 -1.10
C ILE A 167 -0.80 -13.63 -1.24
N GLY A 168 -0.71 -14.27 -2.40
CA GLY A 168 -1.30 -15.60 -2.60
C GLY A 168 -0.84 -16.30 -3.85
N VAL A 169 -1.21 -17.56 -3.97
CA VAL A 169 -1.00 -18.34 -5.18
C VAL A 169 -1.90 -17.79 -6.28
N LYS A 170 -1.32 -17.45 -7.42
CA LYS A 170 -2.09 -16.95 -8.58
C LYS A 170 -3.07 -18.01 -9.07
N ASP A 171 -4.27 -17.60 -9.37
CA ASP A 171 -5.21 -18.43 -10.14
C ASP A 171 -4.95 -18.18 -11.63
N GLU A 172 -4.18 -19.06 -12.26
CA GLU A 172 -3.74 -18.90 -13.64
C GLU A 172 -4.92 -18.98 -14.66
N GLU A 173 -6.04 -19.59 -14.28
CA GLU A 173 -7.23 -19.67 -15.15
C GLU A 173 -8.02 -18.34 -15.13
N LEU A 174 -8.03 -17.65 -14.00
CA LEU A 174 -8.75 -16.39 -13.82
C LEU A 174 -7.87 -15.15 -13.97
N SER A 175 -6.55 -15.31 -13.90
CA SER A 175 -5.59 -14.20 -14.01
C SER A 175 -5.39 -13.79 -15.45
N THR A 176 -5.98 -12.68 -15.85
CA THR A 176 -5.83 -12.08 -17.19
C THR A 176 -5.00 -10.81 -17.17
N GLU A 177 -4.36 -10.52 -16.04
CA GLU A 177 -3.61 -9.30 -15.85
C GLU A 177 -2.37 -9.26 -16.75
N LYS A 178 -2.23 -8.14 -17.46
CA LYS A 178 -1.05 -7.82 -18.29
C LYS A 178 -0.16 -6.82 -17.54
N VAL A 179 1.12 -6.75 -17.90
CA VAL A 179 2.02 -5.70 -17.43
C VAL A 179 1.48 -4.35 -17.89
N LYS A 180 1.09 -3.52 -16.94
CA LYS A 180 0.45 -2.23 -17.23
C LYS A 180 1.47 -1.22 -17.74
N PRO A 181 1.21 -0.50 -18.85
CA PRO A 181 2.06 0.60 -19.30
C PRO A 181 2.25 1.65 -18.21
N ARG A 182 3.45 2.21 -18.15
CA ARG A 182 3.79 3.32 -17.26
C ARG A 182 3.76 4.63 -18.05
N LEU A 183 3.70 5.75 -17.33
CA LEU A 183 3.90 7.07 -17.95
C LEU A 183 5.21 7.06 -18.75
N PRO A 184 5.27 7.70 -19.93
CA PRO A 184 6.52 7.84 -20.67
C PRO A 184 7.52 8.70 -19.91
N ASP A 185 8.81 8.48 -20.13
CA ASP A 185 9.89 9.20 -19.43
C ASP A 185 9.70 10.71 -19.50
N ALA A 186 9.28 11.24 -20.63
CA ALA A 186 8.98 12.68 -20.82
C ALA A 186 7.99 13.24 -19.77
N ALA A 187 7.16 12.38 -19.13
CA ALA A 187 6.21 12.81 -18.14
C ALA A 187 6.74 12.84 -16.71
N ASN A 188 7.69 11.95 -16.36
CA ASN A 188 8.09 11.73 -14.97
C ASN A 188 9.58 11.45 -14.74
N VAL A 189 10.43 11.51 -15.79
CA VAL A 189 11.89 11.38 -15.67
C VAL A 189 12.56 12.63 -16.20
N GLY A 190 13.38 13.29 -15.39
CA GLY A 190 14.17 14.44 -15.76
C GLY A 190 15.66 14.20 -15.51
N TYR A 191 16.51 14.65 -16.41
CA TYR A 191 17.95 14.59 -16.27
C TYR A 191 18.49 15.98 -15.93
N ASN A 192 18.98 16.16 -14.70
CA ASN A 192 19.47 17.43 -14.13
C ASN A 192 18.43 18.56 -14.01
N GLU A 193 17.18 18.33 -14.38
CA GLU A 193 16.05 19.26 -14.24
C GLU A 193 14.75 18.49 -14.02
N PHE A 194 13.73 19.15 -13.55
CA PHE A 194 12.40 18.57 -13.41
C PHE A 194 11.81 18.19 -14.78
N PRO A 195 11.14 17.01 -14.91
CA PRO A 195 10.56 16.58 -16.18
C PRO A 195 9.53 17.57 -16.70
N LYS A 196 9.53 17.83 -18.01
CA LYS A 196 8.64 18.78 -18.67
C LYS A 196 7.44 18.08 -19.31
N SER A 197 6.59 17.48 -18.48
CA SER A 197 5.35 16.90 -18.95
C SER A 197 4.42 17.98 -19.52
N ASN A 198 3.64 17.62 -20.50
CA ASN A 198 2.66 18.52 -21.13
C ASN A 198 1.38 17.77 -21.53
N VAL A 199 0.40 18.53 -22.00
CA VAL A 199 -0.92 17.99 -22.38
C VAL A 199 -0.85 16.94 -23.48
N GLU A 200 0.04 17.10 -24.45
CA GLU A 200 0.13 16.16 -25.59
C GLU A 200 0.71 14.81 -25.13
N VAL A 201 1.75 14.81 -24.31
CA VAL A 201 2.31 13.59 -23.69
C VAL A 201 1.24 12.83 -22.91
N LEU A 202 0.39 13.51 -22.16
CA LEU A 202 -0.70 12.87 -21.42
C LEU A 202 -1.85 12.40 -22.30
N LYS A 203 -2.12 13.06 -23.43
CA LYS A 203 -3.09 12.57 -24.42
C LYS A 203 -2.63 11.28 -25.09
N GLU A 204 -1.36 11.19 -25.46
CA GLU A 204 -0.76 9.97 -26.01
C GLU A 204 -0.81 8.82 -24.99
N TYR A 205 -0.42 9.07 -23.76
CA TYR A 205 -0.52 8.06 -22.69
C TYR A 205 -1.97 7.66 -22.41
N ARG A 206 -2.92 8.62 -22.45
CA ARG A 206 -4.35 8.31 -22.36
C ARG A 206 -4.77 7.31 -23.44
N GLN A 207 -4.32 7.48 -24.69
CA GLN A 207 -4.63 6.55 -25.77
C GLN A 207 -3.99 5.19 -25.53
N THR A 208 -2.71 5.15 -25.15
CA THR A 208 -2.01 3.91 -24.74
C THR A 208 -2.79 3.14 -23.69
N MET A 209 -3.38 3.83 -22.71
CA MET A 209 -4.17 3.19 -21.66
C MET A 209 -5.55 2.72 -22.13
N VAL A 210 -6.16 3.40 -23.11
CA VAL A 210 -7.40 2.94 -23.76
C VAL A 210 -7.12 1.63 -24.50
N ASP A 211 -6.08 1.61 -25.32
CA ASP A 211 -5.70 0.43 -26.11
C ASP A 211 -5.31 -0.76 -25.22
N PHE A 212 -4.60 -0.49 -24.12
CA PHE A 212 -4.23 -1.51 -23.11
C PHE A 212 -5.46 -2.08 -22.39
N ALA A 213 -6.39 -1.21 -21.98
CA ALA A 213 -7.55 -1.62 -21.21
C ALA A 213 -8.59 -2.36 -22.07
N GLU A 214 -8.55 -2.16 -23.38
CA GLU A 214 -9.59 -2.66 -24.28
C GLU A 214 -10.96 -2.15 -23.79
N GLU A 215 -11.97 -3.00 -23.68
CA GLU A 215 -13.30 -2.63 -23.19
C GLU A 215 -13.46 -2.77 -21.66
N ARG A 216 -12.39 -3.09 -20.92
CA ARG A 216 -12.46 -3.36 -19.48
C ARG A 216 -12.64 -2.14 -18.59
N GLU A 217 -12.25 -0.96 -19.06
CA GLU A 217 -12.39 0.30 -18.30
C GLU A 217 -13.39 1.24 -18.95
N THR A 218 -14.36 1.72 -18.18
CA THR A 218 -15.39 2.65 -18.65
C THR A 218 -14.92 4.12 -18.67
N LYS A 219 -13.79 4.43 -18.04
CA LYS A 219 -13.21 5.78 -17.98
C LYS A 219 -11.77 5.76 -18.44
N THR A 220 -11.36 6.78 -19.21
CA THR A 220 -9.95 6.98 -19.56
C THR A 220 -9.12 7.32 -18.32
N TRP A 221 -7.80 7.08 -18.38
CA TRP A 221 -6.88 7.40 -17.29
C TRP A 221 -7.00 8.86 -16.84
N THR A 222 -7.01 9.81 -17.76
CA THR A 222 -7.15 11.25 -17.46
C THR A 222 -8.49 11.58 -16.79
N LYS A 223 -9.59 11.01 -17.27
CA LYS A 223 -10.92 11.22 -16.67
C LYS A 223 -11.03 10.66 -15.26
N LYS A 224 -10.45 9.48 -15.04
CA LYS A 224 -10.43 8.81 -13.74
C LYS A 224 -9.76 9.66 -12.66
N PHE A 225 -8.59 10.23 -12.96
CA PHE A 225 -7.86 11.06 -12.00
C PHE A 225 -8.45 12.47 -11.86
N ALA A 226 -8.94 13.05 -12.95
CA ALA A 226 -9.67 14.31 -12.85
C ALA A 226 -10.90 14.19 -11.94
N ASP A 227 -11.68 13.12 -12.09
CA ASP A 227 -12.84 12.86 -11.22
C ASP A 227 -12.43 12.59 -9.77
N PHE A 228 -11.37 11.82 -9.56
CA PHE A 228 -10.92 11.43 -8.21
C PHE A 228 -10.46 12.64 -7.38
N TYR A 229 -9.73 13.57 -8.00
CA TYR A 229 -9.19 14.75 -7.31
C TYR A 229 -10.11 15.98 -7.37
N ALA A 230 -11.23 15.94 -8.10
CA ALA A 230 -12.19 17.04 -8.15
C ALA A 230 -12.91 17.29 -6.83
N GLN A 231 -13.06 16.25 -6.01
CA GLN A 231 -13.70 16.31 -4.70
C GLN A 231 -12.93 15.44 -3.68
N PRO A 232 -12.92 15.82 -2.40
CA PRO A 232 -12.37 14.95 -1.36
C PRO A 232 -13.06 13.58 -1.38
N SER A 233 -12.27 12.52 -1.36
CA SER A 233 -12.80 11.15 -1.30
C SER A 233 -13.40 10.85 0.08
N GLY A 234 -14.30 9.85 0.18
CA GLY A 234 -14.79 9.38 1.47
C GLY A 234 -13.69 8.84 2.39
N ILE A 235 -12.57 8.41 1.81
CA ILE A 235 -11.37 7.97 2.56
C ILE A 235 -10.67 9.17 3.21
N GLU A 236 -10.73 10.37 2.59
CA GLU A 236 -10.09 11.57 3.11
C GLU A 236 -10.57 11.93 4.51
N LYS A 237 -11.90 11.91 4.71
CA LYS A 237 -12.48 12.17 6.03
C LYS A 237 -11.95 11.19 7.10
N VAL A 238 -11.98 9.90 6.79
CA VAL A 238 -11.48 8.86 7.71
C VAL A 238 -9.98 9.01 7.95
N THR A 239 -9.19 9.32 6.91
CA THR A 239 -7.75 9.53 7.05
C THR A 239 -7.46 10.70 7.98
N LYS A 240 -8.18 11.81 7.84
CA LYS A 240 -8.04 12.99 8.70
C LYS A 240 -8.35 12.65 10.17
N GLU A 241 -9.50 12.01 10.42
CA GLU A 241 -9.92 11.60 11.76
C GLU A 241 -8.89 10.65 12.41
N LEU A 242 -8.31 9.73 11.62
CA LEU A 242 -7.26 8.82 12.09
C LEU A 242 -5.95 9.55 12.42
N LEU A 243 -5.53 10.52 11.62
CA LEU A 243 -4.33 11.32 11.88
C LEU A 243 -4.48 12.13 13.17
N GLU A 244 -5.64 12.76 13.37
CA GLU A 244 -5.97 13.51 14.58
C GLU A 244 -6.00 12.59 15.81
N LYS A 245 -6.74 11.48 15.75
CA LYS A 245 -6.89 10.51 16.83
C LYS A 245 -5.57 9.86 17.28
N ASN A 246 -4.67 9.62 16.33
CA ASN A 246 -3.40 8.94 16.62
C ASN A 246 -2.22 9.91 16.86
N GLY A 247 -2.48 11.20 17.07
CA GLY A 247 -1.47 12.17 17.48
C GLY A 247 -0.50 12.62 16.37
N PHE A 248 -0.87 12.43 15.10
CA PHE A 248 -0.07 12.91 13.96
C PHE A 248 -0.38 14.34 13.54
N VAL A 249 -1.57 14.83 13.86
CA VAL A 249 -2.03 16.19 13.54
C VAL A 249 -2.79 16.75 14.73
N SER A 250 -2.55 18.02 15.09
CA SER A 250 -3.27 18.71 16.15
C SER A 250 -4.53 19.39 15.61
N GLU A 251 -5.64 19.35 16.37
CA GLU A 251 -6.86 20.12 16.06
C GLU A 251 -6.64 21.66 16.13
N LYS A 252 -5.51 22.13 16.65
CA LYS A 252 -5.26 23.56 16.93
C LYS A 252 -4.80 24.38 15.71
N GLU A 253 -4.56 23.74 14.56
CA GLU A 253 -4.20 24.43 13.31
C GLU A 253 -5.43 24.71 12.43
N ARG A 254 -6.45 25.30 12.99
CA ARG A 254 -7.60 25.84 12.23
C ARG A 254 -7.60 27.35 12.24
#